data_654fe8a1de31164d8d6119020239782e
#
_entry.id   654fe8a1de31164d8d6119020239782e
#
_cell.length_a   1.000
_cell.length_b   1.000
_cell.length_c   1.000
_cell.angle_alpha   90.00
_cell.angle_beta   90.00
_cell.angle_gamma   90.00
#
_symmetry.space_group_name_H-M   'P 1'
#
loop_
_entity.id
_entity.type
_entity.pdbx_description
1 polymer ?
#
loop_
_entity_poly.entity_id
_entity_poly.type
_entity_poly.pdbx_seq_one_letter_code
_entity_poly.pdbx_strand_id
1 'polypeptide(L)'
;MSTVDHSTRVPVREGYDRWAATYDTDGNPLTALEERHIGSLIGEVDGLVVADVGCGTGRHAVRLAAAGARVTALDFSPRMLEIARTKAGAERVRFHLHDVTTPLPLDDGAVDRVLCCLVLEHVADLVSLFGELGRVCAPSPRGVIVVSAMHPAMMLRGVQARFHDQRTGARVQPASFPYQVSDYVMAARSAGLVVDHLGEHAADAPFAAAYPRGARYVGWPMPLLMTLRREGGGGTS
;
A
#
# COMPACT_ATOMS: atom_id res chain seq x y z
N MET A 1 -23.96 -8.61 -21.32
CA MET A 1 -22.87 -9.21 -22.13
C MET A 1 -21.56 -8.96 -21.37
N SER A 2 -20.95 -10.01 -20.83
CA SER A 2 -19.65 -9.91 -20.14
C SER A 2 -18.57 -9.69 -21.21
N THR A 3 -17.99 -8.51 -21.28
CA THR A 3 -16.83 -8.27 -22.13
C THR A 3 -15.68 -9.07 -21.55
N VAL A 4 -15.23 -10.08 -22.30
CA VAL A 4 -14.02 -10.84 -21.96
C VAL A 4 -12.87 -9.85 -21.80
N ASP A 5 -12.30 -9.75 -20.61
CA ASP A 5 -11.14 -8.89 -20.35
C ASP A 5 -9.91 -9.55 -20.99
N HIS A 6 -9.44 -8.99 -22.09
CA HIS A 6 -8.26 -9.45 -22.84
C HIS A 6 -6.95 -8.91 -22.23
N SER A 7 -6.92 -8.65 -20.92
CA SER A 7 -5.68 -8.22 -20.27
C SER A 7 -4.65 -9.34 -20.22
N THR A 8 -3.40 -9.03 -20.57
CA THR A 8 -2.28 -9.95 -20.40
C THR A 8 -1.86 -9.98 -18.93
N ARG A 9 -1.99 -11.13 -18.29
CA ARG A 9 -1.50 -11.32 -16.91
C ARG A 9 0.01 -11.48 -16.90
N VAL A 10 0.66 -10.82 -15.99
CA VAL A 10 2.12 -10.83 -15.81
C VAL A 10 2.49 -10.98 -14.34
N PRO A 11 3.71 -11.46 -14.01
CA PRO A 11 4.23 -11.39 -12.64
C PRO A 11 4.15 -9.98 -12.08
N VAL A 12 3.97 -9.85 -10.77
CA VAL A 12 3.74 -8.55 -10.10
C VAL A 12 4.85 -7.56 -10.44
N ARG A 13 6.12 -7.95 -10.23
CA ARG A 13 7.28 -7.09 -10.49
C ARG A 13 7.34 -6.62 -11.94
N GLU A 14 7.18 -7.53 -12.91
CA GLU A 14 7.16 -7.17 -14.32
C GLU A 14 6.06 -6.16 -14.63
N GLY A 15 4.87 -6.37 -14.06
CA GLY A 15 3.75 -5.46 -14.25
C GLY A 15 4.05 -4.05 -13.75
N TYR A 16 4.58 -3.92 -12.54
CA TYR A 16 4.92 -2.63 -11.97
C TYR A 16 6.14 -1.96 -12.64
N ASP A 17 7.16 -2.73 -13.06
CA ASP A 17 8.26 -2.20 -13.86
C ASP A 17 7.76 -1.57 -15.19
N ARG A 18 6.77 -2.21 -15.83
CA ARG A 18 6.17 -1.71 -17.08
C ARG A 18 5.24 -0.52 -16.83
N TRP A 19 4.59 -0.46 -15.66
CA TRP A 19 3.65 0.61 -15.31
C TRP A 19 4.32 1.88 -14.80
N ALA A 20 5.53 1.79 -14.27
CA ALA A 20 6.19 2.85 -13.52
C ALA A 20 6.16 4.23 -14.20
N ALA A 21 6.39 4.30 -15.51
CA ALA A 21 6.45 5.56 -16.25
C ALA A 21 5.13 6.35 -16.28
N THR A 22 3.98 5.67 -16.13
CA THR A 22 2.65 6.29 -16.19
C THR A 22 1.87 6.19 -14.88
N TYR A 23 2.40 5.48 -13.88
CA TYR A 23 1.69 5.16 -12.64
C TYR A 23 1.10 6.39 -11.95
N ASP A 24 1.87 7.45 -11.83
CA ASP A 24 1.43 8.68 -11.15
C ASP A 24 0.48 9.54 -12.01
N THR A 25 0.49 9.36 -13.34
CA THR A 25 -0.29 10.17 -14.28
C THR A 25 -1.57 9.49 -14.77
N ASP A 26 -1.76 8.21 -14.46
CA ASP A 26 -2.93 7.42 -14.87
C ASP A 26 -4.26 7.88 -14.24
N GLY A 27 -4.23 8.80 -13.28
CA GLY A 27 -5.42 9.30 -12.60
C GLY A 27 -6.23 8.19 -11.94
N ASN A 28 -5.54 7.29 -11.21
CA ASN A 28 -6.17 6.15 -10.55
C ASN A 28 -7.05 6.60 -9.38
N PRO A 29 -8.38 6.41 -9.43
CA PRO A 29 -9.27 6.86 -8.37
C PRO A 29 -9.06 6.10 -7.05
N LEU A 30 -8.53 4.85 -7.08
CA LEU A 30 -8.24 4.10 -5.87
C LEU A 30 -7.13 4.77 -5.05
N THR A 31 -6.02 5.13 -5.69
CA THR A 31 -4.89 5.82 -5.02
C THR A 31 -5.31 7.20 -4.50
N ALA A 32 -6.11 7.94 -5.29
CA ALA A 32 -6.59 9.26 -4.89
C ALA A 32 -7.55 9.20 -3.70
N LEU A 33 -8.42 8.17 -3.63
CA LEU A 33 -9.32 8.00 -2.50
C LEU A 33 -8.57 7.52 -1.25
N GLU A 34 -7.61 6.62 -1.41
CA GLU A 34 -6.75 6.15 -0.33
C GLU A 34 -5.97 7.31 0.31
N GLU A 35 -5.40 8.23 -0.49
CA GLU A 35 -4.67 9.40 0.01
C GLU A 35 -5.49 10.32 0.91
N ARG A 36 -6.79 10.43 0.68
CA ARG A 36 -7.67 11.23 1.54
C ARG A 36 -7.72 10.74 2.99
N HIS A 37 -7.53 9.44 3.19
CA HIS A 37 -7.73 8.80 4.48
C HIS A 37 -6.43 8.43 5.19
N ILE A 38 -5.35 8.14 4.44
CA ILE A 38 -4.10 7.63 5.01
C ILE A 38 -3.47 8.64 6.00
N GLY A 39 -3.59 9.94 5.72
CA GLY A 39 -3.00 10.99 6.56
C GLY A 39 -3.53 11.00 7.99
N SER A 40 -4.84 10.82 8.16
CA SER A 40 -5.47 10.78 9.49
C SER A 40 -5.11 9.52 10.29
N LEU A 41 -4.82 8.41 9.58
CA LEU A 41 -4.47 7.13 10.21
C LEU A 41 -3.01 7.09 10.67
N ILE A 42 -2.10 7.72 9.92
CA ILE A 42 -0.69 7.74 10.28
C ILE A 42 -0.38 8.78 11.37
N GLY A 43 -1.19 9.84 11.44
CA GLY A 43 -1.03 10.93 12.40
C GLY A 43 0.20 11.81 12.15
N GLU A 44 0.61 12.56 13.17
CA GLU A 44 1.82 13.39 13.15
C GLU A 44 3.07 12.52 13.03
N VAL A 45 4.01 12.94 12.18
CA VAL A 45 5.21 12.15 11.87
C VAL A 45 6.52 12.93 12.04
N ASP A 46 6.46 14.20 12.43
CA ASP A 46 7.67 15.02 12.61
C ASP A 46 8.63 14.38 13.62
N GLY A 47 9.89 14.22 13.22
CA GLY A 47 10.93 13.58 14.00
C GLY A 47 10.84 12.05 14.11
N LEU A 48 9.75 11.42 13.65
CA LEU A 48 9.56 9.97 13.74
C LEU A 48 10.38 9.21 12.70
N VAL A 49 10.66 7.93 13.00
CA VAL A 49 11.23 6.98 12.07
C VAL A 49 10.10 6.24 11.36
N VAL A 50 10.10 6.28 10.04
CA VAL A 50 9.01 5.70 9.22
C VAL A 50 9.58 4.71 8.20
N ALA A 51 8.92 3.55 8.06
CA ALA A 51 9.14 2.62 6.96
C ALA A 51 7.94 2.67 6.00
N ASP A 52 8.21 2.85 4.70
CA ASP A 52 7.23 2.74 3.62
C ASP A 52 7.53 1.47 2.81
N VAL A 53 6.77 0.40 3.07
CA VAL A 53 7.01 -0.96 2.57
C VAL A 53 6.15 -1.20 1.33
N GLY A 54 6.79 -1.40 0.18
CA GLY A 54 6.13 -1.37 -1.13
C GLY A 54 5.81 0.05 -1.57
N CYS A 55 6.80 0.95 -1.45
CA CYS A 55 6.60 2.40 -1.62
C CYS A 55 6.27 2.83 -3.06
N GLY A 56 6.42 1.95 -4.06
CA GLY A 56 6.21 2.25 -5.47
C GLY A 56 7.01 3.46 -5.93
N THR A 57 6.33 4.43 -6.54
CA THR A 57 6.91 5.71 -6.96
C THR A 57 7.19 6.69 -5.81
N GLY A 58 7.13 6.25 -4.55
CA GLY A 58 7.46 7.07 -3.38
C GLY A 58 6.42 8.13 -3.01
N ARG A 59 5.17 7.95 -3.40
CA ARG A 59 4.07 8.89 -3.16
C ARG A 59 3.92 9.27 -1.69
N HIS A 60 3.89 8.28 -0.80
CA HIS A 60 3.83 8.48 0.65
C HIS A 60 5.19 8.85 1.23
N ALA A 61 6.25 8.13 0.85
CA ALA A 61 7.60 8.35 1.38
C ALA A 61 8.08 9.80 1.28
N VAL A 62 7.94 10.42 0.11
CA VAL A 62 8.37 11.81 -0.11
C VAL A 62 7.53 12.79 0.71
N ARG A 63 6.21 12.58 0.77
CA ARG A 63 5.31 13.43 1.57
C ARG A 63 5.62 13.35 3.06
N LEU A 64 5.89 12.16 3.58
CA LEU A 64 6.22 11.96 4.99
C LEU A 64 7.58 12.56 5.35
N ALA A 65 8.57 12.43 4.45
CA ALA A 65 9.86 13.08 4.63
C ALA A 65 9.75 14.61 4.60
N ALA A 66 8.88 15.17 3.75
CA ALA A 66 8.58 16.60 3.73
C ALA A 66 7.88 17.06 5.03
N ALA A 67 7.12 16.17 5.69
CA ALA A 67 6.50 16.41 7.01
C ALA A 67 7.47 16.18 8.21
N GLY A 68 8.79 16.03 7.97
CA GLY A 68 9.80 15.93 9.02
C GLY A 68 10.15 14.50 9.46
N ALA A 69 9.57 13.46 8.85
CA ALA A 69 9.90 12.08 9.17
C ALA A 69 11.26 11.66 8.61
N ARG A 70 11.93 10.73 9.30
CA ARG A 70 13.10 10.01 8.80
C ARG A 70 12.62 8.73 8.09
N VAL A 71 12.53 8.78 6.75
CA VAL A 71 11.86 7.75 5.96
C VAL A 71 12.86 6.78 5.32
N THR A 72 12.61 5.48 5.53
CA THR A 72 13.19 4.39 4.74
C THR A 72 12.08 3.77 3.89
N ALA A 73 12.26 3.75 2.58
CA ALA A 73 11.28 3.31 1.60
C ALA A 73 11.81 2.09 0.83
N LEU A 74 11.01 1.05 0.74
CA LEU A 74 11.39 -0.24 0.17
C LEU A 74 10.44 -0.61 -0.96
N ASP A 75 10.98 -1.01 -2.11
CA ASP A 75 10.20 -1.55 -3.22
C ASP A 75 11.02 -2.55 -4.01
N PHE A 76 10.38 -3.57 -4.60
CA PHE A 76 11.06 -4.58 -5.38
C PHE A 76 11.22 -4.23 -6.86
N SER A 77 10.53 -3.19 -7.35
CA SER A 77 10.61 -2.69 -8.71
C SER A 77 11.70 -1.63 -8.83
N PRO A 78 12.81 -1.89 -9.55
CA PRO A 78 13.82 -0.87 -9.79
C PRO A 78 13.26 0.32 -10.56
N ARG A 79 12.28 0.09 -11.46
CA ARG A 79 11.67 1.17 -12.25
C ARG A 79 10.79 2.08 -11.41
N MET A 80 10.05 1.54 -10.44
CA MET A 80 9.31 2.35 -9.48
C MET A 80 10.26 3.24 -8.68
N LEU A 81 11.35 2.69 -8.17
CA LEU A 81 12.35 3.43 -7.42
C LEU A 81 13.10 4.47 -8.26
N GLU A 82 13.33 4.21 -9.56
CA GLU A 82 13.86 5.24 -10.49
C GLU A 82 12.94 6.46 -10.52
N ILE A 83 11.62 6.28 -10.70
CA ILE A 83 10.65 7.36 -10.66
C ILE A 83 10.60 8.03 -9.28
N ALA A 84 10.59 7.25 -8.21
CA ALA A 84 10.57 7.79 -6.84
C ALA A 84 11.71 8.76 -6.58
N ARG A 85 12.93 8.43 -7.03
CA ARG A 85 14.12 9.26 -6.85
C ARG A 85 14.12 10.55 -7.67
N THR A 86 13.26 10.68 -8.69
CA THR A 86 13.15 11.94 -9.48
C THR A 86 12.24 12.97 -8.81
N LYS A 87 11.48 12.60 -7.80
CA LYS A 87 10.52 13.52 -7.15
C LYS A 87 11.25 14.58 -6.30
N ALA A 88 10.73 15.78 -6.29
CA ALA A 88 11.24 16.83 -5.41
C ALA A 88 11.12 16.41 -3.94
N GLY A 89 12.20 16.52 -3.17
CA GLY A 89 12.27 16.07 -1.79
C GLY A 89 12.69 14.61 -1.62
N ALA A 90 12.88 13.85 -2.70
CA ALA A 90 13.30 12.45 -2.64
C ALA A 90 14.69 12.26 -2.03
N GLU A 91 15.54 13.28 -2.06
CA GLU A 91 16.86 13.29 -1.41
C GLU A 91 16.80 13.12 0.12
N ARG A 92 15.63 13.33 0.72
CA ARG A 92 15.37 13.13 2.16
C ARG A 92 14.94 11.70 2.50
N VAL A 93 14.73 10.85 1.49
CA VAL A 93 14.23 9.47 1.65
C VAL A 93 15.35 8.48 1.34
N ARG A 94 15.48 7.45 2.19
CA ARG A 94 16.38 6.32 1.93
C ARG A 94 15.63 5.24 1.15
N PHE A 95 15.87 5.14 -0.17
CA PHE A 95 15.24 4.14 -1.02
C PHE A 95 16.09 2.87 -1.13
N HIS A 96 15.48 1.72 -0.87
CA HIS A 96 16.10 0.40 -0.99
C HIS A 96 15.33 -0.49 -1.98
N LEU A 97 16.06 -1.16 -2.85
CA LEU A 97 15.50 -2.24 -3.67
C LEU A 97 15.36 -3.48 -2.79
N HIS A 98 14.14 -3.89 -2.50
CA HIS A 98 13.87 -5.00 -1.59
C HIS A 98 12.54 -5.68 -1.91
N ASP A 99 12.52 -7.02 -1.84
CA ASP A 99 11.31 -7.82 -1.98
C ASP A 99 10.67 -8.03 -0.60
N VAL A 100 9.46 -7.50 -0.43
CA VAL A 100 8.70 -7.56 0.85
C VAL A 100 8.31 -8.98 1.26
N THR A 101 8.50 -9.97 0.39
CA THR A 101 8.31 -11.40 0.70
C THR A 101 9.51 -12.01 1.42
N THR A 102 10.56 -11.25 1.65
CA THR A 102 11.76 -11.63 2.41
C THR A 102 11.88 -10.75 3.66
N PRO A 103 12.64 -11.17 4.70
CA PRO A 103 12.80 -10.38 5.91
C PRO A 103 13.25 -8.95 5.62
N LEU A 104 12.53 -7.97 6.18
CA LEU A 104 12.82 -6.55 5.96
C LEU A 104 14.19 -6.17 6.52
N PRO A 105 15.01 -5.37 5.80
CA PRO A 105 16.37 -4.98 6.22
C PRO A 105 16.34 -3.86 7.28
N LEU A 106 15.55 -4.07 8.32
CA LEU A 106 15.33 -3.17 9.43
C LEU A 106 15.36 -3.97 10.73
N ASP A 107 15.91 -3.37 11.79
CA ASP A 107 15.98 -4.00 13.10
C ASP A 107 14.61 -4.08 13.78
N ASP A 108 14.47 -4.97 14.76
CA ASP A 108 13.27 -5.15 15.56
C ASP A 108 12.89 -3.86 16.30
N GLY A 109 11.67 -3.42 16.13
CA GLY A 109 11.16 -2.23 16.81
C GLY A 109 11.84 -0.92 16.41
N ALA A 110 12.54 -0.90 15.26
CA ALA A 110 13.33 0.24 14.81
C ALA A 110 12.51 1.43 14.31
N VAL A 111 11.24 1.23 13.97
CA VAL A 111 10.42 2.27 13.34
C VAL A 111 9.16 2.59 14.14
N ASP A 112 8.78 3.87 14.15
CA ASP A 112 7.60 4.38 14.87
C ASP A 112 6.32 4.22 14.05
N ARG A 113 6.43 4.29 12.72
CA ARG A 113 5.33 4.13 11.77
C ARG A 113 5.76 3.20 10.64
N VAL A 114 4.90 2.24 10.33
CA VAL A 114 5.05 1.38 9.15
C VAL A 114 3.87 1.64 8.23
N LEU A 115 4.15 1.95 6.97
CA LEU A 115 3.14 1.98 5.91
C LEU A 115 3.35 0.76 5.01
N CYS A 116 2.23 0.14 4.59
CA CYS A 116 2.23 -0.86 3.53
C CYS A 116 0.93 -0.69 2.72
N CYS A 117 1.00 0.15 1.68
CA CYS A 117 -0.16 0.69 0.99
C CYS A 117 -0.34 0.10 -0.41
N LEU A 118 -1.51 -0.55 -0.66
CA LEU A 118 -1.88 -1.19 -1.93
C LEU A 118 -0.85 -2.25 -2.38
N VAL A 119 -0.36 -3.04 -1.43
CA VAL A 119 0.61 -4.12 -1.61
C VAL A 119 0.01 -5.48 -1.30
N LEU A 120 -0.88 -5.55 -0.30
CA LEU A 120 -1.35 -6.80 0.32
C LEU A 120 -1.94 -7.77 -0.71
N GLU A 121 -2.68 -7.27 -1.69
CA GLU A 121 -3.28 -8.07 -2.76
C GLU A 121 -2.26 -8.74 -3.69
N HIS A 122 -0.99 -8.37 -3.60
CA HIS A 122 0.09 -8.91 -4.42
C HIS A 122 1.00 -9.89 -3.69
N VAL A 123 0.77 -10.13 -2.39
CA VAL A 123 1.60 -11.00 -1.54
C VAL A 123 0.84 -12.27 -1.19
N ALA A 124 1.45 -13.43 -1.45
CA ALA A 124 0.81 -14.74 -1.22
C ALA A 124 0.75 -15.12 0.26
N ASP A 125 1.77 -14.77 1.05
CA ASP A 125 1.86 -15.07 2.48
C ASP A 125 1.68 -13.78 3.29
N LEU A 126 0.42 -13.47 3.57
CA LEU A 126 0.06 -12.30 4.38
C LEU A 126 0.52 -12.42 5.84
N VAL A 127 0.54 -13.64 6.40
CA VAL A 127 0.94 -13.83 7.80
C VAL A 127 2.40 -13.47 7.99
N SER A 128 3.29 -13.97 7.10
CA SER A 128 4.70 -13.62 7.12
C SER A 128 4.92 -12.13 6.90
N LEU A 129 4.20 -11.49 5.95
CA LEU A 129 4.30 -10.05 5.73
C LEU A 129 3.88 -9.27 6.98
N PHE A 130 2.72 -9.55 7.56
CA PHE A 130 2.26 -8.87 8.78
C PHE A 130 3.21 -9.11 9.96
N GLY A 131 3.80 -10.31 10.06
CA GLY A 131 4.84 -10.64 11.05
C GLY A 131 6.05 -9.71 10.93
N GLU A 132 6.55 -9.49 9.71
CA GLU A 132 7.67 -8.58 9.45
C GLU A 132 7.32 -7.10 9.70
N LEU A 133 6.12 -6.65 9.26
CA LEU A 133 5.66 -5.30 9.59
C LEU A 133 5.58 -5.10 11.11
N GLY A 134 5.09 -6.13 11.83
CA GLY A 134 5.05 -6.13 13.30
C GLY A 134 6.43 -6.14 13.92
N ARG A 135 7.35 -6.97 13.41
CA ARG A 135 8.72 -7.09 13.94
C ARG A 135 9.45 -5.75 13.92
N VAL A 136 9.43 -5.07 12.78
CA VAL A 136 10.16 -3.80 12.61
C VAL A 136 9.47 -2.62 13.30
N CYS A 137 8.17 -2.69 13.55
CA CYS A 137 7.41 -1.65 14.24
C CYS A 137 7.71 -1.63 15.74
N ALA A 138 7.89 -0.45 16.30
CA ALA A 138 8.03 -0.26 17.73
C ALA A 138 6.80 -0.82 18.49
N PRO A 139 6.95 -1.33 19.71
CA PRO A 139 5.81 -1.74 20.54
C PRO A 139 4.83 -0.58 20.81
N SER A 140 3.55 -0.93 21.05
CA SER A 140 2.55 0.04 21.52
C SER A 140 2.98 0.66 22.87
N PRO A 141 2.63 1.94 23.13
CA PRO A 141 1.78 2.84 22.32
C PRO A 141 2.53 3.62 21.23
N ARG A 142 3.86 3.44 21.10
CA ARG A 142 4.69 4.23 20.19
C ARG A 142 4.48 3.82 18.72
N GLY A 143 4.46 2.52 18.44
CA GLY A 143 4.40 1.97 17.10
C GLY A 143 2.98 1.91 16.54
N VAL A 144 2.81 2.31 15.27
CA VAL A 144 1.57 2.14 14.50
C VAL A 144 1.91 1.61 13.11
N ILE A 145 1.16 0.61 12.68
CA ILE A 145 1.23 0.05 11.33
C ILE A 145 -0.04 0.48 10.60
N VAL A 146 0.12 1.11 9.45
CA VAL A 146 -0.98 1.52 8.58
C VAL A 146 -0.88 0.74 7.28
N VAL A 147 -1.93 0.00 6.94
CA VAL A 147 -1.97 -0.76 5.70
C VAL A 147 -3.21 -0.39 4.90
N SER A 148 -3.08 -0.43 3.58
CA SER A 148 -4.22 -0.35 2.69
C SER A 148 -4.17 -1.45 1.64
N ALA A 149 -5.36 -1.84 1.15
CA ALA A 149 -5.53 -2.77 0.05
C ALA A 149 -6.66 -2.29 -0.86
N MET A 150 -6.66 -2.75 -2.10
CA MET A 150 -7.86 -2.66 -2.91
C MET A 150 -8.95 -3.51 -2.26
N HIS A 151 -10.13 -2.90 -2.04
CA HIS A 151 -11.22 -3.58 -1.36
C HIS A 151 -11.66 -4.84 -2.13
N PRO A 152 -11.87 -5.98 -1.47
CA PRO A 152 -12.31 -7.24 -2.12
C PRO A 152 -13.54 -7.10 -3.01
N ALA A 153 -14.47 -6.22 -2.65
CA ALA A 153 -15.66 -5.92 -3.47
C ALA A 153 -15.30 -5.40 -4.88
N MET A 154 -14.13 -4.76 -5.06
CA MET A 154 -13.67 -4.34 -6.38
C MET A 154 -13.34 -5.56 -7.25
N MET A 155 -12.70 -6.58 -6.66
CA MET A 155 -12.42 -7.84 -7.39
C MET A 155 -13.69 -8.59 -7.77
N LEU A 156 -14.72 -8.58 -6.91
CA LEU A 156 -16.04 -9.17 -7.22
C LEU A 156 -16.70 -8.48 -8.42
N ARG A 157 -16.39 -7.20 -8.67
CA ARG A 157 -16.80 -6.47 -9.89
C ARG A 157 -15.87 -6.67 -11.09
N GLY A 158 -14.88 -7.57 -11.00
CA GLY A 158 -13.89 -7.77 -12.06
C GLY A 158 -12.89 -6.61 -12.19
N VAL A 159 -12.72 -5.81 -11.12
CA VAL A 159 -11.73 -4.71 -11.10
C VAL A 159 -10.49 -5.19 -10.36
N GLN A 160 -9.35 -5.08 -11.04
CA GLN A 160 -8.03 -5.40 -10.50
C GLN A 160 -7.03 -4.34 -10.97
N ALA A 161 -5.83 -4.32 -10.37
CA ALA A 161 -4.73 -3.49 -10.84
C ALA A 161 -4.46 -3.77 -12.33
N ARG A 162 -4.56 -2.74 -13.17
CA ARG A 162 -4.35 -2.87 -14.62
C ARG A 162 -4.05 -1.52 -15.25
N PHE A 163 -3.26 -1.55 -16.31
CA PHE A 163 -2.86 -0.36 -17.06
C PHE A 163 -2.75 -0.66 -18.56
N HIS A 164 -2.61 0.38 -19.38
CA HIS A 164 -2.24 0.27 -20.78
C HIS A 164 -0.74 0.47 -20.92
N ASP A 165 -0.03 -0.56 -21.34
CA ASP A 165 1.39 -0.46 -21.65
C ASP A 165 1.59 0.38 -22.92
N GLN A 166 2.18 1.56 -22.76
CA GLN A 166 2.38 2.50 -23.87
C GLN A 166 3.29 1.98 -24.96
N ARG A 167 4.19 1.03 -24.66
CA ARG A 167 5.09 0.45 -25.64
C ARG A 167 4.40 -0.56 -26.56
N THR A 168 3.42 -1.30 -26.04
CA THR A 168 2.76 -2.40 -26.77
C THR A 168 1.30 -2.11 -27.09
N GLY A 169 0.69 -1.09 -26.49
CA GLY A 169 -0.75 -0.83 -26.56
C GLY A 169 -1.61 -1.87 -25.84
N ALA A 170 -1.00 -2.90 -25.26
CA ALA A 170 -1.72 -3.98 -24.60
C ALA A 170 -2.23 -3.54 -23.21
N ARG A 171 -3.37 -4.08 -22.83
CA ARG A 171 -3.83 -3.99 -21.43
C ARG A 171 -3.08 -5.05 -20.62
N VAL A 172 -2.40 -4.63 -19.57
CA VAL A 172 -1.58 -5.47 -18.70
C VAL A 172 -2.17 -5.49 -17.31
N GLN A 173 -2.14 -6.67 -16.68
CA GLN A 173 -2.65 -6.90 -15.34
C GLN A 173 -1.57 -7.60 -14.50
N PRO A 174 -0.96 -6.92 -13.51
CA PRO A 174 -0.13 -7.57 -12.51
C PRO A 174 -0.91 -8.64 -11.76
N ALA A 175 -0.27 -9.72 -11.40
CA ALA A 175 -0.92 -10.79 -10.62
C ALA A 175 -1.42 -10.25 -9.27
N SER A 176 -2.57 -10.74 -8.84
CA SER A 176 -3.15 -10.43 -7.54
C SER A 176 -3.94 -11.62 -6.99
N PHE A 177 -4.06 -11.69 -5.67
CA PHE A 177 -4.77 -12.73 -4.95
C PHE A 177 -6.18 -12.24 -4.56
N PRO A 178 -7.21 -13.08 -4.70
CA PRO A 178 -8.60 -12.70 -4.45
C PRO A 178 -8.96 -12.80 -2.96
N TYR A 179 -8.22 -12.08 -2.11
CA TYR A 179 -8.48 -12.03 -0.68
C TYR A 179 -9.83 -11.43 -0.34
N GLN A 180 -10.37 -11.87 0.80
CA GLN A 180 -11.53 -11.26 1.46
C GLN A 180 -11.07 -10.35 2.60
N VAL A 181 -11.96 -9.50 3.13
CA VAL A 181 -11.65 -8.67 4.30
C VAL A 181 -11.21 -9.52 5.49
N SER A 182 -11.88 -10.68 5.68
CA SER A 182 -11.52 -11.66 6.73
C SER A 182 -10.09 -12.19 6.60
N ASP A 183 -9.58 -12.38 5.38
CA ASP A 183 -8.22 -12.91 5.17
C ASP A 183 -7.18 -11.92 5.69
N TYR A 184 -7.35 -10.62 5.41
CA TYR A 184 -6.47 -9.57 5.93
C TYR A 184 -6.51 -9.50 7.46
N VAL A 185 -7.73 -9.48 8.05
CA VAL A 185 -7.91 -9.41 9.51
C VAL A 185 -7.31 -10.63 10.20
N MET A 186 -7.61 -11.83 9.69
CA MET A 186 -7.11 -13.07 10.30
C MET A 186 -5.62 -13.26 10.13
N ALA A 187 -5.04 -12.85 9.00
CA ALA A 187 -3.59 -12.87 8.81
C ALA A 187 -2.87 -11.92 9.79
N ALA A 188 -3.37 -10.70 9.97
CA ALA A 188 -2.82 -9.76 10.94
C ALA A 188 -2.88 -10.33 12.38
N ARG A 189 -4.01 -10.92 12.78
CA ARG A 189 -4.16 -11.57 14.08
C ARG A 189 -3.23 -12.76 14.25
N SER A 190 -3.10 -13.61 13.23
CA SER A 190 -2.20 -14.76 13.25
C SER A 190 -0.74 -14.35 13.36
N ALA A 191 -0.39 -13.15 12.90
CA ALA A 191 0.92 -12.53 13.06
C ALA A 191 1.09 -11.84 14.43
N GLY A 192 0.15 -11.95 15.35
CA GLY A 192 0.21 -11.37 16.70
C GLY A 192 -0.07 -9.86 16.73
N LEU A 193 -0.78 -9.34 15.74
CA LEU A 193 -1.16 -7.92 15.68
C LEU A 193 -2.60 -7.72 16.15
N VAL A 194 -2.84 -6.57 16.80
CA VAL A 194 -4.18 -6.09 17.14
C VAL A 194 -4.65 -5.14 16.05
N VAL A 195 -5.87 -5.34 15.58
CA VAL A 195 -6.55 -4.42 14.65
C VAL A 195 -7.22 -3.32 15.47
N ASP A 196 -6.71 -2.10 15.40
CA ASP A 196 -7.28 -0.96 16.11
C ASP A 196 -8.33 -0.22 15.27
N HIS A 197 -8.16 -0.23 13.95
CA HIS A 197 -9.10 0.39 13.00
C HIS A 197 -9.23 -0.47 11.75
N LEU A 198 -10.45 -0.54 11.25
CA LEU A 198 -10.78 -1.12 9.95
C LEU A 198 -11.79 -0.19 9.26
N GLY A 199 -11.41 0.38 8.12
CA GLY A 199 -12.23 1.31 7.35
C GLY A 199 -12.41 0.84 5.91
N GLU A 200 -13.66 0.86 5.46
CA GLU A 200 -14.06 0.57 4.08
C GLU A 200 -14.58 1.87 3.47
N HIS A 201 -13.87 2.41 2.47
CA HIS A 201 -14.14 3.76 1.98
C HIS A 201 -14.69 3.74 0.56
N ALA A 202 -15.86 4.36 0.39
CA ALA A 202 -16.51 4.50 -0.89
C ALA A 202 -16.26 5.89 -1.51
N ALA A 203 -16.25 5.95 -2.85
CA ALA A 203 -16.30 7.22 -3.56
C ALA A 203 -17.64 7.91 -3.29
N ASP A 204 -17.60 9.20 -3.00
CA ASP A 204 -18.76 10.09 -2.90
C ASP A 204 -18.92 10.96 -4.17
N ALA A 205 -20.01 11.71 -4.25
CA ALA A 205 -20.26 12.59 -5.39
C ALA A 205 -19.20 13.70 -5.56
N PRO A 206 -18.74 14.39 -4.51
CA PRO A 206 -17.63 15.33 -4.60
C PRO A 206 -16.33 14.70 -5.11
N PHE A 207 -16.01 13.47 -4.65
CA PHE A 207 -14.86 12.75 -5.17
C PHE A 207 -15.01 12.43 -6.65
N ALA A 208 -16.18 11.95 -7.07
CA ALA A 208 -16.46 11.61 -8.47
C ALA A 208 -16.38 12.83 -9.40
N ALA A 209 -16.75 14.02 -8.92
CA ALA A 209 -16.60 15.27 -9.67
C ALA A 209 -15.12 15.63 -9.88
N ALA A 210 -14.26 15.43 -8.87
CA ALA A 210 -12.82 15.67 -8.97
C ALA A 210 -12.08 14.58 -9.74
N TYR A 211 -12.56 13.34 -9.66
CA TYR A 211 -11.97 12.15 -10.31
C TYR A 211 -13.03 11.42 -11.15
N PRO A 212 -13.29 11.84 -12.40
CA PRO A 212 -14.38 11.29 -13.22
C PRO A 212 -14.32 9.77 -13.43
N ARG A 213 -13.13 9.17 -13.45
CA ARG A 213 -12.96 7.70 -13.50
C ARG A 213 -13.53 7.00 -12.27
N GLY A 214 -13.68 7.70 -11.14
CA GLY A 214 -14.29 7.22 -9.90
C GLY A 214 -15.81 7.22 -9.91
N ALA A 215 -16.48 7.94 -10.84
CA ALA A 215 -17.92 8.13 -10.85
C ALA A 215 -18.72 6.81 -10.86
N ARG A 216 -18.21 5.79 -11.57
CA ARG A 216 -18.82 4.45 -11.61
C ARG A 216 -18.75 3.67 -10.30
N TYR A 217 -18.02 4.19 -9.31
CA TYR A 217 -17.81 3.58 -8.00
C TYR A 217 -18.45 4.37 -6.85
N VAL A 218 -19.26 5.38 -7.14
CA VAL A 218 -19.98 6.12 -6.10
C VAL A 218 -20.81 5.15 -5.26
N GLY A 219 -20.67 5.24 -3.92
CA GLY A 219 -21.30 4.34 -2.97
C GLY A 219 -20.67 2.93 -2.90
N TRP A 220 -19.60 2.66 -3.65
CA TRP A 220 -18.93 1.36 -3.68
C TRP A 220 -17.58 1.43 -2.97
N PRO A 221 -17.27 0.50 -2.03
CA PRO A 221 -16.00 0.54 -1.32
C PRO A 221 -14.84 0.23 -2.28
N MET A 222 -13.83 1.12 -2.28
CA MET A 222 -12.67 1.02 -3.15
C MET A 222 -11.40 0.68 -2.39
N PRO A 223 -10.91 1.48 -1.41
CA PRO A 223 -9.86 1.05 -0.51
C PRO A 223 -10.41 0.45 0.79
N LEU A 224 -9.72 -0.56 1.27
CA LEU A 224 -9.76 -1.04 2.64
C LEU A 224 -8.53 -0.49 3.35
N LEU A 225 -8.70 0.12 4.53
CA LEU A 225 -7.61 0.63 5.34
C LEU A 225 -7.66 0.03 6.74
N MET A 226 -6.50 -0.33 7.28
CA MET A 226 -6.41 -0.80 8.67
C MET A 226 -5.27 -0.06 9.40
N THR A 227 -5.47 0.18 10.70
CA THR A 227 -4.35 0.44 11.62
C THR A 227 -4.17 -0.75 12.54
N LEU A 228 -2.93 -1.11 12.74
CA LEU A 228 -2.53 -2.27 13.52
C LEU A 228 -1.43 -1.83 14.51
N ARG A 229 -1.33 -2.57 15.62
CA ARG A 229 -0.24 -2.42 16.58
C ARG A 229 0.23 -3.78 17.09
N ARG A 230 1.45 -3.83 17.58
CA ARG A 230 1.90 -4.97 18.39
C ARG A 230 1.23 -4.89 19.75
N GLU A 231 0.77 -6.03 20.28
CA GLU A 231 0.48 -6.09 21.71
C GLU A 231 1.73 -5.67 22.48
N GLY A 232 1.58 -4.75 23.42
CA GLY A 232 2.64 -4.46 24.38
C GLY A 232 2.91 -5.79 25.11
N GLY A 233 4.13 -6.27 25.12
CA GLY A 233 4.48 -7.44 25.89
C GLY A 233 4.03 -7.21 27.34
N GLY A 234 2.91 -7.82 27.72
CA GLY A 234 2.47 -7.85 29.08
C GLY A 234 3.57 -8.55 29.87
N GLY A 235 4.30 -7.77 30.64
CA GLY A 235 5.18 -8.35 31.64
C GLY A 235 4.30 -9.22 32.53
N THR A 236 4.41 -10.53 32.38
CA THR A 236 3.96 -11.45 33.42
C THR A 236 4.83 -11.16 34.62
N SER A 237 4.29 -10.35 35.52
CA SER A 237 4.78 -10.26 36.91
C SER A 237 4.44 -11.53 37.65
#